data_b2c85c855217321a7e15079c8440460d
#
_entry.id   b2c85c855217321a7e15079c8440460d
#
_cell.length_a   1.000
_cell.length_b   1.000
_cell.length_c   1.000
_cell.angle_alpha   90.00
_cell.angle_beta   90.00
_cell.angle_gamma   90.00
#
_symmetry.space_group_name_H-M   'P 1'
#
loop_
_entity.id
_entity.type
_entity.pdbx_description
1 polymer ?
#
loop_
_entity_poly.entity_id
_entity_poly.type
_entity_poly.pdbx_seq_one_letter_code
_entity_poly.pdbx_strand_id
1 'polypeptide(L)'
;MSMKLLFSATPAFGHILPLVPLMRAAAGAGHSVGLLSSAGFRAAAGEELPSEVEFLAAGVMPEVFSADAGRRTGADVFHPTPSTIGEIFGGSRVDLAVEESIKQATAWAPDLVVAEPFDAVGPLVAARLGVGWHKAGIGPALPAVITDEIERVASARYDRLGLRPVAASSYLDPCPPQLQDPDWSPVTPVRAVRPQAHRRPEDAALDLPGFGEPGKPTALVTLGTIFSDPDTLSAVVAAVTEAGVNVIATLGSSLRHPTASTTARTDSAHVRYVPFVPLDQLLGKADLVVGAGGVGTVVATLAHGLPMVLWPQGADQPINAARAAASGASITVDSAAGITPAVAELLGHGAYRDRAQDIAGDIAKLPPAATVIAEITNPQS
;
A
#
# COMPACT_ATOMS: atom_id res chain seq x y z
N MET A 1 25.16 16.51 1.33
CA MET A 1 25.05 16.72 2.79
C MET A 1 24.02 15.75 3.35
N SER A 2 24.20 15.27 4.59
CA SER A 2 23.14 14.48 5.23
C SER A 2 21.96 15.37 5.58
N MET A 3 20.73 14.91 5.32
CA MET A 3 19.48 15.57 5.63
C MET A 3 18.65 14.70 6.58
N LYS A 4 17.66 15.30 7.23
CA LYS A 4 16.63 14.59 8.00
C LYS A 4 15.33 14.54 7.21
N LEU A 5 14.96 13.36 6.73
CA LEU A 5 13.74 13.12 5.96
C LEU A 5 12.66 12.52 6.85
N LEU A 6 11.55 13.23 7.01
CA LEU A 6 10.40 12.78 7.77
C LEU A 6 9.33 12.22 6.83
N PHE A 7 9.12 10.92 6.88
CA PHE A 7 7.98 10.28 6.23
C PHE A 7 6.77 10.36 7.14
N SER A 8 5.62 10.68 6.58
CA SER A 8 4.36 10.76 7.32
C SER A 8 3.30 9.92 6.63
N ALA A 9 2.65 9.03 7.37
CA ALA A 9 1.70 8.08 6.80
C ALA A 9 0.58 7.70 7.76
N THR A 10 -0.57 7.38 7.20
CA THR A 10 -1.68 6.71 7.89
C THR A 10 -1.18 5.39 8.49
N PRO A 11 -1.55 5.07 9.75
CA PRO A 11 -1.07 3.88 10.44
C PRO A 11 -1.74 2.59 9.91
N ALA A 12 -1.35 2.20 8.70
CA ALA A 12 -1.78 0.97 8.06
C ALA A 12 -0.69 0.46 7.10
N PHE A 13 -0.56 -0.85 6.95
CA PHE A 13 0.45 -1.46 6.08
C PHE A 13 0.35 -0.98 4.63
N GLY A 14 -0.86 -0.85 4.08
CA GLY A 14 -1.08 -0.36 2.72
C GLY A 14 -0.58 1.07 2.46
N HIS A 15 -0.43 1.89 3.51
CA HIS A 15 0.07 3.26 3.43
C HIS A 15 1.57 3.36 3.73
N ILE A 16 2.11 2.50 4.61
CA ILE A 16 3.50 2.57 5.06
C ILE A 16 4.44 1.73 4.18
N LEU A 17 4.06 0.48 3.85
CA LEU A 17 4.95 -0.41 3.09
C LEU A 17 5.36 0.14 1.71
N PRO A 18 4.51 0.84 0.95
CA PRO A 18 4.93 1.48 -0.30
C PRO A 18 6.02 2.54 -0.14
N LEU A 19 6.14 3.16 1.05
CA LEU A 19 7.16 4.15 1.36
C LEU A 19 8.50 3.55 1.81
N VAL A 20 8.51 2.29 2.24
CA VAL A 20 9.72 1.60 2.75
C VAL A 20 10.89 1.62 1.76
N PRO A 21 10.70 1.41 0.45
CA PRO A 21 11.81 1.53 -0.51
C PRO A 21 12.46 2.91 -0.53
N LEU A 22 11.68 3.99 -0.39
CA LEU A 22 12.20 5.36 -0.30
C LEU A 22 12.93 5.59 1.04
N MET A 23 12.37 5.11 2.15
CA MET A 23 13.02 5.20 3.48
C MET A 23 14.36 4.47 3.49
N ARG A 24 14.41 3.25 2.93
CA ARG A 24 15.63 2.45 2.82
C ARG A 24 16.68 3.14 1.94
N ALA A 25 16.24 3.71 0.81
CA ALA A 25 17.12 4.45 -0.07
C ALA A 25 17.70 5.70 0.60
N ALA A 26 16.89 6.42 1.37
CA ALA A 26 17.33 7.59 2.12
C ALA A 26 18.34 7.23 3.23
N ALA A 27 18.06 6.19 4.01
CA ALA A 27 18.99 5.69 5.03
C ALA A 27 20.32 5.21 4.40
N GLY A 28 20.22 4.44 3.30
CA GLY A 28 21.39 3.97 2.55
C GLY A 28 22.22 5.09 1.91
N ALA A 29 21.64 6.25 1.65
CA ALA A 29 22.35 7.45 1.20
C ALA A 29 22.96 8.27 2.37
N GLY A 30 22.81 7.82 3.61
CA GLY A 30 23.36 8.46 4.82
C GLY A 30 22.50 9.61 5.36
N HIS A 31 21.22 9.66 4.98
CA HIS A 31 20.25 10.57 5.58
C HIS A 31 19.69 9.99 6.89
N SER A 32 19.30 10.86 7.83
CA SER A 32 18.47 10.46 8.98
C SER A 32 17.02 10.31 8.52
N VAL A 33 16.38 9.21 8.86
CA VAL A 33 15.01 8.91 8.41
C VAL A 33 14.09 8.72 9.59
N GLY A 34 12.97 9.47 9.61
CA GLY A 34 11.91 9.31 10.59
C GLY A 34 10.59 8.89 9.93
N LEU A 35 9.80 8.10 10.64
CA LEU A 35 8.40 7.81 10.27
C LEU A 35 7.46 8.37 11.34
N LEU A 36 6.63 9.32 10.96
CA LEU A 36 5.56 9.90 11.78
C LEU A 36 4.27 9.12 11.56
N SER A 37 3.82 8.41 12.57
CA SER A 37 2.57 7.61 12.53
C SER A 37 2.08 7.29 13.95
N SER A 38 0.94 6.60 14.09
CA SER A 38 0.34 6.29 15.39
C SER A 38 1.20 5.36 16.24
N ALA A 39 1.27 5.65 17.56
CA ALA A 39 1.93 4.78 18.53
C ALA A 39 1.39 3.34 18.53
N GLY A 40 0.09 3.17 18.29
CA GLY A 40 -0.55 1.86 18.21
C GLY A 40 -0.06 0.99 17.06
N PHE A 41 0.56 1.60 16.04
CA PHE A 41 1.11 0.87 14.89
C PHE A 41 2.61 0.56 15.03
N ARG A 42 3.30 1.12 16.04
CA ARG A 42 4.76 0.99 16.22
C ARG A 42 5.23 -0.48 16.22
N ALA A 43 4.55 -1.33 16.99
CA ALA A 43 4.94 -2.74 17.11
C ALA A 43 4.78 -3.48 15.77
N ALA A 44 3.66 -3.27 15.08
CA ALA A 44 3.39 -3.88 13.77
C ALA A 44 4.32 -3.35 12.67
N ALA A 45 4.68 -2.07 12.71
CA ALA A 45 5.59 -1.46 11.75
C ALA A 45 7.05 -1.86 12.00
N GLY A 46 7.45 -2.08 13.27
CA GLY A 46 8.84 -2.25 13.68
C GLY A 46 9.56 -3.43 13.00
N GLU A 47 8.83 -4.50 12.70
CA GLU A 47 9.37 -5.66 11.98
C GLU A 47 9.53 -5.41 10.47
N GLU A 48 8.83 -4.42 9.92
CA GLU A 48 8.76 -4.14 8.48
C GLU A 48 9.62 -2.95 8.05
N LEU A 49 10.01 -2.11 9.01
CA LEU A 49 10.83 -0.93 8.76
C LEU A 49 12.33 -1.27 8.79
N PRO A 50 13.17 -0.56 8.01
CA PRO A 50 14.61 -0.57 8.21
C PRO A 50 14.95 -0.16 9.64
N SER A 51 15.97 -0.80 10.23
CA SER A 51 16.41 -0.54 11.63
C SER A 51 16.86 0.91 11.86
N GLU A 52 17.27 1.60 10.81
CA GLU A 52 17.72 2.99 10.82
C GLU A 52 16.56 4.01 10.89
N VAL A 53 15.33 3.56 10.69
CA VAL A 53 14.15 4.45 10.70
C VAL A 53 13.70 4.71 12.13
N GLU A 54 13.77 5.97 12.56
CA GLU A 54 13.22 6.40 13.84
C GLU A 54 11.71 6.54 13.77
N PHE A 55 10.97 5.85 14.64
CA PHE A 55 9.52 5.95 14.68
C PHE A 55 9.06 7.08 15.61
N LEU A 56 8.50 8.14 15.05
CA LEU A 56 7.91 9.26 15.76
C LEU A 56 6.42 8.99 15.98
N ALA A 57 6.06 8.69 17.22
CA ALA A 57 4.68 8.32 17.55
C ALA A 57 3.80 9.55 17.69
N ALA A 58 2.72 9.63 16.91
CA ALA A 58 1.70 10.67 17.02
C ALA A 58 0.35 10.22 16.48
N GLY A 59 -0.70 10.57 17.21
CA GLY A 59 -2.09 10.29 16.82
C GLY A 59 -2.58 8.89 17.16
N VAL A 60 -3.75 8.59 16.64
CA VAL A 60 -4.54 7.39 16.97
C VAL A 60 -4.66 6.45 15.77
N MET A 61 -5.14 5.22 16.02
CA MET A 61 -5.35 4.19 15.00
C MET A 61 -6.59 4.47 14.13
N PRO A 62 -6.68 3.88 12.91
CA PRO A 62 -7.76 4.14 11.94
C PRO A 62 -9.16 3.92 12.48
N GLU A 63 -9.38 2.92 13.30
CA GLU A 63 -10.68 2.65 13.92
C GLU A 63 -11.16 3.79 14.81
N VAL A 64 -10.24 4.51 15.47
CA VAL A 64 -10.56 5.63 16.35
C VAL A 64 -10.95 6.87 15.55
N PHE A 65 -10.13 7.28 14.57
CA PHE A 65 -10.45 8.48 13.79
C PHE A 65 -11.60 8.24 12.80
N SER A 66 -11.80 7.02 12.29
CA SER A 66 -12.96 6.68 11.47
C SER A 66 -14.26 6.72 12.31
N ALA A 67 -14.24 6.13 13.51
CA ALA A 67 -15.38 6.22 14.42
C ALA A 67 -15.69 7.67 14.82
N ASP A 68 -14.69 8.52 15.01
CA ASP A 68 -14.86 9.94 15.27
C ASP A 68 -15.52 10.67 14.09
N ALA A 69 -15.03 10.42 12.86
CA ALA A 69 -15.64 10.97 11.65
C ALA A 69 -17.10 10.54 11.50
N GLY A 70 -17.41 9.25 11.74
CA GLY A 70 -18.79 8.75 11.73
C GLY A 70 -19.69 9.44 12.75
N ARG A 71 -19.21 9.67 13.97
CA ARG A 71 -19.97 10.44 15.00
C ARG A 71 -20.23 11.87 14.59
N ARG A 72 -19.27 12.54 13.94
CA ARG A 72 -19.38 13.94 13.53
C ARG A 72 -20.34 14.13 12.36
N THR A 73 -20.32 13.20 11.40
CA THR A 73 -21.04 13.34 10.15
C THR A 73 -22.36 12.54 10.11
N GLY A 74 -22.51 11.54 10.96
CA GLY A 74 -23.58 10.54 10.87
C GLY A 74 -23.43 9.59 9.67
N ALA A 75 -22.28 9.63 8.97
CA ALA A 75 -22.06 8.85 7.75
C ALA A 75 -21.59 7.42 8.07
N ASP A 76 -21.88 6.49 7.17
CA ASP A 76 -21.33 5.15 7.18
C ASP A 76 -19.84 5.19 6.78
N VAL A 77 -18.96 4.86 7.73
CA VAL A 77 -17.51 4.83 7.51
C VAL A 77 -17.02 3.53 6.89
N PHE A 78 -17.86 2.53 6.77
CA PHE A 78 -17.56 1.26 6.10
C PHE A 78 -17.83 1.32 4.59
N HIS A 79 -18.76 2.19 4.16
CA HIS A 79 -19.06 2.50 2.76
C HIS A 79 -18.93 4.00 2.54
N PRO A 80 -17.71 4.56 2.66
CA PRO A 80 -17.52 6.00 2.70
C PRO A 80 -17.74 6.65 1.33
N THR A 81 -18.45 7.77 1.34
CA THR A 81 -18.50 8.71 0.21
C THR A 81 -17.20 9.54 0.16
N PRO A 82 -16.91 10.25 -0.95
CA PRO A 82 -15.76 11.18 -0.99
C PRO A 82 -15.76 12.19 0.18
N SER A 83 -16.91 12.74 0.54
CA SER A 83 -17.04 13.66 1.68
C SER A 83 -16.73 12.97 3.02
N THR A 84 -17.16 11.71 3.19
CA THR A 84 -16.81 10.91 4.39
C THR A 84 -15.31 10.64 4.46
N ILE A 85 -14.67 10.33 3.31
CA ILE A 85 -13.21 10.14 3.22
C ILE A 85 -12.49 11.44 3.59
N GLY A 86 -12.98 12.59 3.08
CA GLY A 86 -12.47 13.91 3.46
C GLY A 86 -12.48 14.13 4.97
N GLU A 87 -13.61 13.81 5.65
CA GLU A 87 -13.69 13.96 7.10
C GLU A 87 -12.85 12.93 7.88
N ILE A 88 -12.70 11.71 7.38
CA ILE A 88 -11.83 10.71 7.99
C ILE A 88 -10.37 11.19 7.98
N PHE A 89 -9.83 11.57 6.82
CA PHE A 89 -8.40 11.83 6.64
C PHE A 89 -8.01 13.30 6.79
N GLY A 90 -8.81 14.24 6.26
CA GLY A 90 -8.57 15.67 6.38
C GLY A 90 -9.15 16.28 7.66
N GLY A 91 -10.11 15.59 8.29
CA GLY A 91 -10.81 16.01 9.49
C GLY A 91 -10.31 15.31 10.75
N SER A 92 -10.97 14.22 11.10
CA SER A 92 -10.78 13.51 12.39
C SER A 92 -9.34 13.04 12.59
N ARG A 93 -8.68 12.50 11.55
CA ARG A 93 -7.27 12.10 11.64
C ARG A 93 -6.38 13.30 11.99
N VAL A 94 -6.56 14.44 11.33
CA VAL A 94 -5.77 15.66 11.61
C VAL A 94 -6.04 16.15 13.03
N ASP A 95 -7.31 16.28 13.42
CA ASP A 95 -7.68 16.78 14.75
C ASP A 95 -7.10 15.94 15.90
N LEU A 96 -6.99 14.60 15.70
CA LEU A 96 -6.52 13.66 16.71
C LEU A 96 -5.00 13.38 16.66
N ALA A 97 -4.27 13.99 15.73
CA ALA A 97 -2.84 13.74 15.55
C ALA A 97 -1.98 14.99 15.50
N VAL A 98 -2.49 16.12 15.04
CA VAL A 98 -1.67 17.27 14.61
C VAL A 98 -0.83 17.90 15.69
N GLU A 99 -1.36 18.07 16.90
CA GLU A 99 -0.61 18.72 17.99
C GLU A 99 0.60 17.88 18.41
N GLU A 100 0.38 16.56 18.59
CA GLU A 100 1.45 15.64 18.92
C GLU A 100 2.45 15.51 17.77
N SER A 101 1.97 15.47 16.52
CA SER A 101 2.80 15.41 15.32
C SER A 101 3.72 16.62 15.20
N ILE A 102 3.20 17.85 15.42
CA ILE A 102 3.99 19.07 15.43
C ILE A 102 5.04 19.02 16.54
N LYS A 103 4.67 18.57 17.75
CA LYS A 103 5.61 18.45 18.87
C LYS A 103 6.75 17.49 18.54
N GLN A 104 6.45 16.29 18.06
CA GLN A 104 7.45 15.28 17.69
C GLN A 104 8.35 15.79 16.55
N ALA A 105 7.76 16.32 15.49
CA ALA A 105 8.50 16.81 14.34
C ALA A 105 9.37 18.05 14.68
N THR A 106 8.90 18.94 15.55
CA THR A 106 9.71 20.08 16.02
C THR A 106 10.94 19.62 16.80
N ALA A 107 10.77 18.63 17.67
CA ALA A 107 11.90 18.06 18.43
C ALA A 107 12.89 17.31 17.54
N TRP A 108 12.38 16.60 16.53
CA TRP A 108 13.19 15.86 15.58
C TRP A 108 13.87 16.74 14.52
N ALA A 109 13.26 17.88 14.17
CA ALA A 109 13.73 18.90 13.24
C ALA A 109 14.05 18.36 11.83
N PRO A 110 13.04 17.96 11.03
CA PRO A 110 13.24 17.51 9.66
C PRO A 110 13.67 18.67 8.74
N ASP A 111 14.46 18.32 7.70
CA ASP A 111 14.78 19.22 6.60
C ASP A 111 13.76 19.09 5.45
N LEU A 112 13.08 17.93 5.35
CA LEU A 112 12.15 17.61 4.29
C LEU A 112 11.08 16.63 4.80
N VAL A 113 9.83 16.80 4.32
CA VAL A 113 8.72 15.89 4.61
C VAL A 113 8.32 15.11 3.34
N VAL A 114 8.00 13.84 3.50
CA VAL A 114 7.39 12.99 2.45
C VAL A 114 6.10 12.42 3.03
N ALA A 115 4.95 12.74 2.42
CA ALA A 115 3.64 12.32 2.91
C ALA A 115 2.86 11.54 1.84
N GLU A 116 2.15 10.48 2.25
CA GLU A 116 1.32 9.70 1.33
C GLU A 116 -0.03 10.40 1.03
N PRO A 117 -0.78 10.01 -0.02
CA PRO A 117 -1.90 10.80 -0.51
C PRO A 117 -3.09 10.99 0.45
N PHE A 118 -3.28 10.10 1.40
CA PHE A 118 -4.32 10.22 2.43
C PHE A 118 -3.84 10.94 3.69
N ASP A 119 -2.56 11.24 3.78
CA ASP A 119 -1.99 11.87 4.97
C ASP A 119 -2.02 13.40 4.88
N ALA A 120 -3.02 14.01 5.48
CA ALA A 120 -3.10 15.47 5.62
C ALA A 120 -2.28 16.01 6.82
N VAL A 121 -1.70 15.16 7.67
CA VAL A 121 -0.89 15.56 8.82
C VAL A 121 0.51 16.00 8.38
N GLY A 122 1.18 15.24 7.52
CA GLY A 122 2.53 15.54 7.04
C GLY A 122 2.65 16.92 6.37
N PRO A 123 1.80 17.27 5.40
CA PRO A 123 1.79 18.60 4.79
C PRO A 123 1.58 19.74 5.78
N LEU A 124 0.73 19.52 6.79
CA LEU A 124 0.48 20.52 7.84
C LEU A 124 1.70 20.69 8.75
N VAL A 125 2.37 19.60 9.10
CA VAL A 125 3.65 19.62 9.82
C VAL A 125 4.71 20.37 9.00
N ALA A 126 4.83 20.09 7.70
CA ALA A 126 5.76 20.80 6.83
C ALA A 126 5.49 22.32 6.80
N ALA A 127 4.23 22.73 6.67
CA ALA A 127 3.83 24.14 6.72
C ALA A 127 4.16 24.78 8.08
N ARG A 128 3.96 24.07 9.19
CA ARG A 128 4.27 24.57 10.54
C ARG A 128 5.76 24.79 10.76
N LEU A 129 6.60 23.92 10.20
CA LEU A 129 8.06 23.98 10.34
C LEU A 129 8.73 24.84 9.26
N GLY A 130 7.99 25.24 8.21
CA GLY A 130 8.54 26.00 7.10
C GLY A 130 9.50 25.19 6.22
N VAL A 131 9.32 23.88 6.13
CA VAL A 131 10.14 22.99 5.31
C VAL A 131 9.38 22.53 4.05
N GLY A 132 10.11 22.15 2.99
CA GLY A 132 9.53 21.60 1.78
C GLY A 132 8.93 20.21 2.01
N TRP A 133 8.03 19.78 1.11
CA TRP A 133 7.49 18.44 1.17
C TRP A 133 7.19 17.87 -0.22
N HIS A 134 7.15 16.53 -0.30
CA HIS A 134 6.76 15.76 -1.48
C HIS A 134 5.59 14.87 -1.16
N LYS A 135 4.65 14.73 -2.11
CA LYS A 135 3.57 13.76 -2.02
C LYS A 135 4.08 12.44 -2.61
N ALA A 136 4.09 11.36 -1.84
CA ALA A 136 4.49 10.04 -2.32
C ALA A 136 3.27 9.16 -2.59
N GLY A 137 3.02 8.84 -3.85
CA GLY A 137 1.98 7.90 -4.25
C GLY A 137 2.17 6.51 -3.63
N ILE A 138 1.07 5.79 -3.47
CA ILE A 138 1.07 4.40 -2.99
C ILE A 138 0.57 3.41 -4.05
N GLY A 139 0.13 3.92 -5.20
CA GLY A 139 -0.41 3.21 -6.35
C GLY A 139 -1.01 4.18 -7.35
N PRO A 140 -2.08 3.82 -8.09
CA PRO A 140 -2.81 4.74 -8.94
C PRO A 140 -3.21 6.01 -8.18
N ALA A 141 -3.11 7.15 -8.84
CA ALA A 141 -3.49 8.41 -8.24
C ALA A 141 -4.95 8.36 -7.77
N LEU A 142 -5.21 8.95 -6.61
CA LEU A 142 -6.57 9.06 -6.11
C LEU A 142 -7.40 9.92 -7.06
N PRO A 143 -8.68 9.59 -7.29
CA PRO A 143 -9.60 10.46 -8.00
C PRO A 143 -9.62 11.87 -7.38
N ALA A 144 -9.65 12.90 -8.24
CA ALA A 144 -9.64 14.31 -7.79
C ALA A 144 -10.74 14.60 -6.77
N VAL A 145 -11.93 14.02 -6.94
CA VAL A 145 -13.04 14.17 -5.99
C VAL A 145 -12.67 13.72 -4.56
N ILE A 146 -11.75 12.78 -4.39
CA ILE A 146 -11.28 12.33 -3.06
C ILE A 146 -10.20 13.28 -2.53
N THR A 147 -9.21 13.61 -3.34
CA THR A 147 -8.12 14.51 -2.94
C THR A 147 -8.64 15.89 -2.58
N ASP A 148 -9.57 16.42 -3.40
CA ASP A 148 -10.18 17.73 -3.18
C ASP A 148 -10.97 17.78 -1.88
N GLU A 149 -11.69 16.71 -1.53
CA GLU A 149 -12.43 16.63 -0.28
C GLU A 149 -11.49 16.55 0.94
N ILE A 150 -10.41 15.77 0.86
CA ILE A 150 -9.41 15.72 1.93
C ILE A 150 -8.79 17.11 2.12
N GLU A 151 -8.38 17.79 1.05
CA GLU A 151 -7.77 19.12 1.10
C GLU A 151 -8.75 20.19 1.59
N ARG A 152 -9.98 20.15 1.13
CA ARG A 152 -11.06 21.06 1.56
C ARG A 152 -11.32 20.95 3.06
N VAL A 153 -11.43 19.74 3.58
CA VAL A 153 -11.66 19.52 5.02
C VAL A 153 -10.43 19.89 5.85
N ALA A 154 -9.24 19.59 5.36
CA ALA A 154 -7.98 19.94 6.03
C ALA A 154 -7.76 21.47 6.08
N SER A 155 -8.26 22.24 5.10
CA SER A 155 -8.10 23.69 5.03
C SER A 155 -8.52 24.41 6.32
N ALA A 156 -9.66 24.03 6.91
CA ALA A 156 -10.13 24.57 8.19
C ALA A 156 -9.14 24.34 9.36
N ARG A 157 -8.29 23.33 9.27
CA ARG A 157 -7.25 23.00 10.26
C ARG A 157 -6.04 23.91 10.11
N TYR A 158 -5.66 24.24 8.87
CA TYR A 158 -4.65 25.25 8.60
C TYR A 158 -5.07 26.60 9.17
N ASP A 159 -6.31 27.04 8.92
CA ASP A 159 -6.83 28.32 9.42
C ASP A 159 -6.80 28.39 10.95
N ARG A 160 -7.23 27.34 11.65
CA ARG A 160 -7.19 27.28 13.13
C ARG A 160 -5.78 27.38 13.71
N LEU A 161 -4.78 26.92 12.99
CA LEU A 161 -3.37 26.96 13.40
C LEU A 161 -2.66 28.23 12.91
N GLY A 162 -3.36 29.14 12.19
CA GLY A 162 -2.77 30.33 11.60
C GLY A 162 -1.74 30.00 10.51
N LEU A 163 -1.90 28.86 9.84
CA LEU A 163 -1.02 28.38 8.78
C LEU A 163 -1.66 28.58 7.40
N ARG A 164 -0.83 28.47 6.36
CA ARG A 164 -1.27 28.38 4.97
C ARG A 164 -0.80 27.07 4.38
N PRO A 165 -1.63 26.39 3.57
CA PRO A 165 -1.18 25.23 2.81
C PRO A 165 0.03 25.56 1.94
N VAL A 166 1.00 24.66 1.88
CA VAL A 166 2.15 24.73 0.99
C VAL A 166 2.01 23.62 -0.03
N ALA A 167 2.14 23.95 -1.32
CA ALA A 167 2.07 22.97 -2.39
C ALA A 167 3.23 21.96 -2.27
N ALA A 168 2.97 20.71 -2.62
CA ALA A 168 4.04 19.72 -2.72
C ALA A 168 5.04 20.11 -3.81
N SER A 169 6.33 19.93 -3.55
CA SER A 169 7.38 20.20 -4.52
C SER A 169 7.32 19.23 -5.71
N SER A 170 6.95 17.97 -5.47
CA SER A 170 6.66 16.99 -6.51
C SER A 170 5.76 15.86 -5.99
N TYR A 171 5.19 15.10 -6.94
CA TYR A 171 4.51 13.85 -6.72
C TYR A 171 5.45 12.70 -7.08
N LEU A 172 5.80 11.86 -6.13
CA LEU A 172 6.63 10.66 -6.32
C LEU A 172 5.69 9.52 -6.71
N ASP A 173 5.70 9.12 -7.98
CA ASP A 173 4.71 8.19 -8.54
C ASP A 173 5.27 6.78 -8.69
N PRO A 174 4.86 5.80 -7.86
CA PRO A 174 5.20 4.40 -8.01
C PRO A 174 4.26 3.65 -8.95
N CYS A 175 3.25 4.30 -9.52
CA CYS A 175 2.26 3.65 -10.35
C CYS A 175 2.79 3.43 -11.76
N PRO A 176 2.77 2.19 -12.28
CA PRO A 176 3.04 1.96 -13.70
C PRO A 176 2.01 2.70 -14.56
N PRO A 177 2.42 3.30 -15.70
CA PRO A 177 1.50 4.05 -16.56
C PRO A 177 0.27 3.25 -17.00
N GLN A 178 0.38 1.93 -17.11
CA GLN A 178 -0.73 1.05 -17.49
C GLN A 178 -1.82 0.90 -16.42
N LEU A 179 -1.50 1.24 -15.16
CA LEU A 179 -2.46 1.23 -14.05
C LEU A 179 -2.96 2.65 -13.72
N GLN A 180 -2.29 3.69 -14.22
CA GLN A 180 -2.65 5.06 -13.91
C GLN A 180 -3.99 5.43 -14.59
N ASP A 181 -4.71 6.37 -13.99
CA ASP A 181 -5.89 6.94 -14.64
C ASP A 181 -5.47 7.70 -15.90
N PRO A 182 -6.00 7.37 -17.08
CA PRO A 182 -5.68 8.09 -18.31
C PRO A 182 -6.08 9.57 -18.25
N ASP A 183 -7.08 9.91 -17.44
CA ASP A 183 -7.54 11.29 -17.26
C ASP A 183 -6.80 12.02 -16.11
N TRP A 184 -5.89 11.33 -15.41
CA TRP A 184 -5.12 11.95 -14.34
C TRP A 184 -4.16 13.02 -14.90
N SER A 185 -4.39 14.24 -14.50
CA SER A 185 -3.60 15.41 -14.92
C SER A 185 -3.06 16.13 -13.68
N PRO A 186 -1.86 15.76 -13.19
CA PRO A 186 -1.30 16.37 -11.99
C PRO A 186 -0.86 17.81 -12.23
N VAL A 187 -1.19 18.69 -11.29
CA VAL A 187 -0.70 20.08 -11.28
C VAL A 187 0.72 20.19 -10.69
N THR A 188 1.15 19.17 -9.96
CA THR A 188 2.47 19.08 -9.33
C THR A 188 3.42 18.29 -10.23
N PRO A 189 4.70 18.68 -10.35
CA PRO A 189 5.67 17.91 -11.11
C PRO A 189 5.74 16.45 -10.67
N VAL A 190 5.68 15.50 -11.60
CA VAL A 190 5.71 14.06 -11.31
C VAL A 190 7.13 13.52 -11.47
N ARG A 191 7.57 12.73 -10.49
CA ARG A 191 8.80 11.94 -10.53
C ARG A 191 8.43 10.47 -10.43
N ALA A 192 8.62 9.73 -11.50
CA ALA A 192 8.36 8.29 -11.49
C ALA A 192 9.32 7.59 -10.52
N VAL A 193 8.81 6.60 -9.80
CA VAL A 193 9.58 5.77 -8.86
C VAL A 193 9.33 4.31 -9.19
N ARG A 194 10.37 3.49 -9.33
CA ARG A 194 10.19 2.05 -9.50
C ARG A 194 9.53 1.46 -8.26
N PRO A 195 8.30 0.92 -8.35
CA PRO A 195 7.70 0.22 -7.25
C PRO A 195 8.46 -1.07 -6.94
N GLN A 196 8.45 -1.47 -5.68
CA GLN A 196 9.07 -2.72 -5.23
C GLN A 196 8.10 -3.47 -4.34
N ALA A 197 8.03 -4.79 -4.52
CA ALA A 197 7.37 -5.65 -3.55
C ALA A 197 8.06 -5.47 -2.18
N HIS A 198 7.25 -5.47 -1.12
CA HIS A 198 7.80 -5.39 0.23
C HIS A 198 8.69 -6.60 0.52
N ARG A 199 9.85 -6.34 1.10
CA ARG A 199 10.83 -7.35 1.55
C ARG A 199 11.56 -6.89 2.80
N ARG A 200 12.00 -7.84 3.59
CA ARG A 200 12.95 -7.64 4.69
C ARG A 200 14.29 -8.27 4.27
N PRO A 201 15.36 -7.50 4.13
CA PRO A 201 16.64 -8.03 3.63
C PRO A 201 17.26 -9.12 4.52
N GLU A 202 16.94 -9.07 5.81
CA GLU A 202 17.46 -10.00 6.83
C GLU A 202 16.71 -11.34 6.86
N ASP A 203 15.55 -11.43 6.19
CA ASP A 203 14.77 -12.67 6.18
C ASP A 203 15.49 -13.76 5.38
N ALA A 204 15.54 -14.96 5.94
CA ALA A 204 15.92 -16.14 5.20
C ALA A 204 14.88 -16.40 4.07
N ALA A 205 15.34 -16.98 2.97
CA ALA A 205 14.45 -17.37 1.91
C ALA A 205 13.38 -18.35 2.43
N LEU A 206 12.12 -18.10 2.09
CA LEU A 206 11.03 -18.99 2.46
C LEU A 206 11.21 -20.37 1.79
N ASP A 207 11.33 -21.41 2.61
CA ASP A 207 11.34 -22.79 2.16
C ASP A 207 9.97 -23.44 2.38
N LEU A 208 9.51 -24.20 1.38
CA LEU A 208 8.22 -24.91 1.40
C LEU A 208 8.44 -26.40 1.09
N PRO A 209 9.07 -27.14 2.01
CA PRO A 209 9.44 -28.54 1.77
C PRO A 209 8.19 -29.41 1.54
N GLY A 210 8.25 -30.28 0.53
CA GLY A 210 7.17 -31.22 0.21
C GLY A 210 5.87 -30.54 -0.31
N PHE A 211 5.95 -29.27 -0.67
CA PHE A 211 4.81 -28.54 -1.23
C PHE A 211 4.77 -28.66 -2.76
N GLY A 212 3.56 -28.87 -3.26
CA GLY A 212 3.20 -28.78 -4.67
C GLY A 212 3.35 -30.11 -5.42
N GLU A 213 2.45 -30.32 -6.34
CA GLU A 213 2.53 -31.41 -7.31
C GLU A 213 3.38 -30.93 -8.49
N PRO A 214 4.44 -31.67 -8.86
CA PRO A 214 5.29 -31.30 -9.98
C PRO A 214 4.51 -31.12 -11.28
N GLY A 215 4.80 -30.07 -12.02
CA GLY A 215 4.18 -29.79 -13.31
C GLY A 215 2.84 -29.03 -13.23
N LYS A 216 2.27 -28.82 -12.04
CA LYS A 216 1.12 -27.95 -11.86
C LYS A 216 1.53 -26.50 -11.57
N PRO A 217 0.84 -25.50 -12.17
CA PRO A 217 1.04 -24.10 -11.81
C PRO A 217 0.76 -23.86 -10.33
N THR A 218 1.39 -22.84 -9.78
CA THR A 218 1.19 -22.40 -8.38
C THR A 218 0.49 -21.06 -8.34
N ALA A 219 -0.64 -20.98 -7.64
CA ALA A 219 -1.34 -19.74 -7.34
C ALA A 219 -0.97 -19.23 -5.95
N LEU A 220 -0.61 -17.97 -5.87
CA LEU A 220 -0.53 -17.26 -4.59
C LEU A 220 -1.90 -16.66 -4.29
N VAL A 221 -2.51 -17.07 -3.17
CA VAL A 221 -3.77 -16.52 -2.66
C VAL A 221 -3.48 -15.54 -1.53
N THR A 222 -3.87 -14.27 -1.71
CA THR A 222 -3.69 -13.22 -0.70
C THR A 222 -4.83 -12.21 -0.71
N LEU A 223 -5.52 -12.06 0.42
CA LEU A 223 -6.62 -11.10 0.59
C LEU A 223 -6.18 -9.77 1.19
N GLY A 224 -4.87 -9.58 1.39
CA GLY A 224 -4.29 -8.39 1.99
C GLY A 224 -4.42 -8.37 3.52
N THR A 225 -4.30 -7.16 4.09
CA THR A 225 -4.20 -6.99 5.55
C THR A 225 -5.49 -6.50 6.21
N ILE A 226 -6.49 -6.06 5.43
CA ILE A 226 -7.72 -5.44 5.95
C ILE A 226 -8.91 -6.42 5.89
N PHE A 227 -9.10 -7.12 4.77
CA PHE A 227 -10.25 -7.99 4.49
C PHE A 227 -9.86 -9.48 4.56
N SER A 228 -9.14 -9.87 5.62
CA SER A 228 -8.66 -11.25 5.83
C SER A 228 -9.69 -12.11 6.58
N ASP A 229 -10.96 -12.06 6.15
CA ASP A 229 -11.99 -12.93 6.73
C ASP A 229 -11.67 -14.40 6.47
N PRO A 230 -11.68 -15.27 7.51
CA PRO A 230 -11.33 -16.68 7.40
C PRO A 230 -12.23 -17.48 6.47
N ASP A 231 -13.51 -17.16 6.39
CA ASP A 231 -14.47 -17.90 5.53
C ASP A 231 -14.28 -17.51 4.08
N THR A 232 -14.06 -16.21 3.81
CA THR A 232 -13.69 -15.70 2.48
C THR A 232 -12.40 -16.35 1.99
N LEU A 233 -11.36 -16.39 2.82
CA LEU A 233 -10.09 -17.05 2.42
C LEU A 233 -10.30 -18.54 2.13
N SER A 234 -11.12 -19.25 2.91
CA SER A 234 -11.44 -20.66 2.70
C SER A 234 -12.16 -20.89 1.36
N ALA A 235 -13.13 -20.02 1.05
CA ALA A 235 -13.87 -20.08 -0.23
C ALA A 235 -12.95 -19.83 -1.42
N VAL A 236 -12.05 -18.85 -1.34
CA VAL A 236 -11.06 -18.57 -2.40
C VAL A 236 -10.11 -19.74 -2.58
N VAL A 237 -9.52 -20.28 -1.50
CA VAL A 237 -8.60 -21.42 -1.58
C VAL A 237 -9.29 -22.65 -2.18
N ALA A 238 -10.54 -22.92 -1.80
CA ALA A 238 -11.31 -24.02 -2.37
C ALA A 238 -11.51 -23.86 -3.89
N ALA A 239 -11.95 -22.66 -4.32
CA ALA A 239 -12.18 -22.36 -5.74
C ALA A 239 -10.88 -22.45 -6.58
N VAL A 240 -9.76 -21.95 -6.04
CA VAL A 240 -8.45 -22.04 -6.70
C VAL A 240 -7.96 -23.48 -6.79
N THR A 241 -8.15 -24.27 -5.72
CA THR A 241 -7.79 -25.70 -5.70
C THR A 241 -8.61 -26.50 -6.72
N GLU A 242 -9.90 -26.18 -6.88
CA GLU A 242 -10.78 -26.79 -7.87
C GLU A 242 -10.28 -26.55 -9.32
N ALA A 243 -9.60 -25.42 -9.56
CA ALA A 243 -8.95 -25.17 -10.87
C ALA A 243 -7.72 -26.07 -11.13
N GLY A 244 -7.36 -26.96 -10.20
CA GLY A 244 -6.30 -27.96 -10.38
C GLY A 244 -4.88 -27.44 -10.24
N VAL A 245 -4.66 -26.32 -9.54
CA VAL A 245 -3.35 -25.70 -9.30
C VAL A 245 -2.87 -25.92 -7.87
N ASN A 246 -1.57 -25.76 -7.63
CA ASN A 246 -1.02 -25.66 -6.28
C ASN A 246 -1.36 -24.30 -5.69
N VAL A 247 -1.56 -24.23 -4.37
CA VAL A 247 -1.97 -23.00 -3.67
C VAL A 247 -1.03 -22.68 -2.52
N ILE A 248 -0.42 -21.50 -2.54
CA ILE A 248 0.19 -20.86 -1.37
C ILE A 248 -0.80 -19.80 -0.90
N ALA A 249 -1.33 -19.93 0.32
CA ALA A 249 -2.30 -19.00 0.88
C ALA A 249 -1.72 -18.24 2.07
N THR A 250 -1.75 -16.90 2.02
CA THR A 250 -1.31 -16.09 3.16
C THR A 250 -2.41 -15.99 4.21
N LEU A 251 -2.02 -16.21 5.47
CA LEU A 251 -2.84 -15.84 6.61
C LEU A 251 -2.64 -14.34 6.86
N GLY A 252 -3.71 -13.55 6.76
CA GLY A 252 -3.63 -12.10 6.93
C GLY A 252 -3.05 -11.70 8.28
N SER A 253 -2.44 -10.52 8.36
CA SER A 253 -1.99 -9.96 9.64
C SER A 253 -3.20 -9.47 10.43
N SER A 254 -3.64 -10.24 11.43
CA SER A 254 -4.82 -9.89 12.22
C SER A 254 -4.54 -8.80 13.26
N LEU A 255 -4.26 -7.58 12.81
CA LEU A 255 -4.28 -6.42 13.72
C LEU A 255 -5.68 -6.15 14.31
N ARG A 256 -6.74 -6.67 13.68
CA ARG A 256 -8.12 -6.52 14.17
C ARG A 256 -8.62 -7.68 15.03
N HIS A 257 -8.00 -8.87 14.93
CA HIS A 257 -8.42 -10.06 15.69
C HIS A 257 -7.22 -10.92 16.07
N PRO A 258 -6.46 -10.58 17.14
CA PRO A 258 -5.27 -11.35 17.58
C PRO A 258 -5.58 -12.82 17.89
N THR A 259 -6.84 -13.16 18.12
CA THR A 259 -7.29 -14.51 18.54
C THR A 259 -7.87 -15.36 17.41
N ALA A 260 -8.17 -14.79 16.23
CA ALA A 260 -8.88 -15.52 15.17
C ALA A 260 -7.95 -16.18 14.12
N SER A 261 -6.65 -15.89 14.12
CA SER A 261 -5.77 -16.28 13.00
C SER A 261 -5.08 -17.63 13.13
N THR A 262 -5.26 -18.34 14.23
CA THR A 262 -4.57 -19.62 14.50
C THR A 262 -5.48 -20.85 14.57
N THR A 263 -6.66 -20.81 13.98
CA THR A 263 -7.32 -22.09 13.66
C THR A 263 -6.42 -22.80 12.67
N ALA A 264 -5.81 -23.90 13.12
CA ALA A 264 -4.88 -24.71 12.38
C ALA A 264 -5.54 -25.15 11.04
N ARG A 265 -5.29 -24.38 9.97
CA ARG A 265 -5.65 -24.79 8.64
C ARG A 265 -4.69 -25.89 8.23
N THR A 266 -5.25 -27.01 7.80
CA THR A 266 -4.44 -28.19 7.51
C THR A 266 -3.80 -28.01 6.15
N ASP A 267 -2.47 -27.99 6.13
CA ASP A 267 -1.70 -28.11 4.91
C ASP A 267 -2.03 -29.44 4.19
N SER A 268 -1.98 -29.40 2.89
CA SER A 268 -2.09 -30.61 2.06
C SER A 268 -0.91 -30.67 1.08
N ALA A 269 -0.83 -31.70 0.28
CA ALA A 269 0.18 -31.77 -0.77
C ALA A 269 0.09 -30.60 -1.77
N HIS A 270 -1.12 -30.04 -1.94
CA HIS A 270 -1.40 -28.99 -2.94
C HIS A 270 -1.68 -27.62 -2.34
N VAL A 271 -1.88 -27.52 -1.02
CA VAL A 271 -2.21 -26.25 -0.34
C VAL A 271 -1.25 -26.06 0.82
N ARG A 272 -0.56 -24.93 0.85
CA ARG A 272 0.29 -24.48 1.95
C ARG A 272 -0.21 -23.16 2.48
N TYR A 273 -0.52 -23.10 3.78
CA TYR A 273 -0.80 -21.87 4.47
C TYR A 273 0.49 -21.30 5.05
N VAL A 274 0.74 -20.02 4.81
CA VAL A 274 1.91 -19.31 5.31
C VAL A 274 1.47 -18.13 6.18
N PRO A 275 2.21 -17.81 7.26
CA PRO A 275 1.96 -16.60 8.03
C PRO A 275 2.17 -15.35 7.16
N PHE A 276 1.96 -14.16 7.74
CA PHE A 276 2.35 -12.92 7.08
C PHE A 276 3.86 -12.91 6.85
N VAL A 277 4.25 -12.98 5.58
CA VAL A 277 5.64 -12.84 5.11
C VAL A 277 5.71 -11.81 4.00
N PRO A 278 6.87 -11.18 3.78
CA PRO A 278 7.04 -10.23 2.70
C PRO A 278 6.64 -10.83 1.35
N LEU A 279 5.85 -10.06 0.60
CA LEU A 279 5.24 -10.51 -0.65
C LEU A 279 6.28 -10.93 -1.70
N ASP A 280 7.43 -10.27 -1.73
CA ASP A 280 8.57 -10.58 -2.61
C ASP A 280 9.00 -12.06 -2.52
N GLN A 281 8.99 -12.65 -1.33
CA GLN A 281 9.36 -14.05 -1.12
C GLN A 281 8.34 -15.04 -1.70
N LEU A 282 7.09 -14.63 -1.83
CA LEU A 282 6.00 -15.47 -2.31
C LEU A 282 5.82 -15.36 -3.82
N LEU A 283 5.94 -14.16 -4.37
CA LEU A 283 5.74 -13.90 -5.80
C LEU A 283 6.73 -14.68 -6.67
N GLY A 284 7.97 -14.83 -6.23
CA GLY A 284 8.97 -15.64 -6.94
C GLY A 284 8.67 -17.14 -6.99
N LYS A 285 7.64 -17.63 -6.26
CA LYS A 285 7.22 -19.03 -6.21
C LYS A 285 5.87 -19.26 -6.91
N ALA A 286 5.25 -18.22 -7.43
CA ALA A 286 3.91 -18.27 -8.02
C ALA A 286 3.95 -18.12 -9.54
N ASP A 287 2.95 -18.70 -10.20
CA ASP A 287 2.66 -18.53 -11.62
C ASP A 287 1.55 -17.51 -11.86
N LEU A 288 0.69 -17.29 -10.86
CA LEU A 288 -0.40 -16.33 -10.87
C LEU A 288 -0.74 -15.91 -9.44
N VAL A 289 -1.46 -14.80 -9.31
CA VAL A 289 -1.96 -14.33 -8.02
C VAL A 289 -3.48 -14.30 -8.04
N VAL A 290 -4.11 -14.76 -6.96
CA VAL A 290 -5.55 -14.60 -6.71
C VAL A 290 -5.70 -13.75 -5.45
N GLY A 291 -6.36 -12.58 -5.55
CA GLY A 291 -6.38 -11.65 -4.45
C GLY A 291 -7.55 -10.68 -4.46
N ALA A 292 -7.60 -9.84 -3.44
CA ALA A 292 -8.66 -8.85 -3.31
C ALA A 292 -8.40 -7.52 -4.09
N GLY A 293 -7.22 -7.33 -4.68
CA GLY A 293 -6.93 -6.12 -5.44
C GLY A 293 -6.36 -4.97 -4.61
N GLY A 294 -5.80 -5.23 -3.43
CA GLY A 294 -5.03 -4.21 -2.69
C GLY A 294 -3.86 -3.71 -3.53
N VAL A 295 -3.65 -2.39 -3.57
CA VAL A 295 -2.71 -1.74 -4.49
C VAL A 295 -1.29 -2.29 -4.41
N GLY A 296 -0.77 -2.53 -3.20
CA GLY A 296 0.58 -3.09 -3.01
C GLY A 296 0.73 -4.49 -3.63
N THR A 297 -0.32 -5.33 -3.54
CA THR A 297 -0.35 -6.67 -4.17
C THR A 297 -0.40 -6.55 -5.69
N VAL A 298 -1.27 -5.70 -6.23
CA VAL A 298 -1.43 -5.54 -7.69
C VAL A 298 -0.12 -5.07 -8.32
N VAL A 299 0.47 -4.01 -7.79
CA VAL A 299 1.72 -3.43 -8.33
C VAL A 299 2.90 -4.41 -8.18
N ALA A 300 3.02 -5.08 -7.03
CA ALA A 300 4.07 -6.07 -6.81
C ALA A 300 3.92 -7.29 -7.74
N THR A 301 2.69 -7.76 -7.97
CA THR A 301 2.41 -8.86 -8.90
C THR A 301 2.82 -8.51 -10.32
N LEU A 302 2.47 -7.32 -10.80
CA LEU A 302 2.87 -6.84 -12.13
C LEU A 302 4.38 -6.63 -12.23
N ALA A 303 5.03 -6.16 -11.17
CA ALA A 303 6.49 -6.02 -11.15
C ALA A 303 7.23 -7.38 -11.29
N HIS A 304 6.57 -8.48 -10.92
CA HIS A 304 7.06 -9.85 -11.10
C HIS A 304 6.59 -10.48 -12.43
N GLY A 305 5.85 -9.76 -13.27
CA GLY A 305 5.35 -10.26 -14.54
C GLY A 305 4.31 -11.37 -14.40
N LEU A 306 3.55 -11.36 -13.30
CA LEU A 306 2.54 -12.37 -13.01
C LEU A 306 1.14 -11.85 -13.34
N PRO A 307 0.30 -12.67 -14.00
CA PRO A 307 -1.11 -12.37 -14.21
C PRO A 307 -1.91 -12.64 -12.92
N MET A 308 -3.11 -12.06 -12.82
CA MET A 308 -3.91 -12.16 -11.60
C MET A 308 -5.41 -12.30 -11.82
N VAL A 309 -6.08 -12.97 -10.87
CA VAL A 309 -7.53 -12.95 -10.70
C VAL A 309 -7.85 -12.13 -9.46
N LEU A 310 -8.72 -11.12 -9.59
CA LEU A 310 -9.03 -10.19 -8.52
C LEU A 310 -10.51 -10.24 -8.15
N TRP A 311 -10.78 -10.43 -6.86
CA TRP A 311 -12.10 -10.34 -6.26
C TRP A 311 -12.15 -9.23 -5.22
N PRO A 312 -12.49 -7.99 -5.60
CA PRO A 312 -12.53 -6.85 -4.69
C PRO A 312 -13.53 -7.02 -3.56
N GLN A 313 -13.12 -6.66 -2.33
CA GLN A 313 -13.93 -6.75 -1.12
C GLN A 313 -14.35 -5.37 -0.60
N GLY A 314 -13.66 -4.29 -0.97
CA GLY A 314 -13.95 -2.94 -0.52
C GLY A 314 -12.74 -2.00 -0.60
N ALA A 315 -12.86 -0.83 -0.01
CA ALA A 315 -11.86 0.25 -0.02
C ALA A 315 -11.46 0.67 -1.45
N ASP A 316 -10.19 0.76 -1.76
CA ASP A 316 -9.61 1.10 -3.07
C ASP A 316 -9.55 -0.09 -4.05
N GLN A 317 -9.84 -1.31 -3.57
CA GLN A 317 -9.68 -2.55 -4.36
C GLN A 317 -10.50 -2.57 -5.66
N PRO A 318 -11.77 -2.09 -5.72
CA PRO A 318 -12.51 -2.05 -6.98
C PRO A 318 -11.82 -1.19 -8.05
N ILE A 319 -11.24 -0.05 -7.67
CA ILE A 319 -10.51 0.84 -8.58
C ILE A 319 -9.26 0.14 -9.08
N ASN A 320 -8.47 -0.44 -8.19
CA ASN A 320 -7.24 -1.16 -8.54
C ASN A 320 -7.51 -2.35 -9.46
N ALA A 321 -8.56 -3.13 -9.17
CA ALA A 321 -8.95 -4.28 -9.98
C ALA A 321 -9.42 -3.86 -11.38
N ALA A 322 -10.20 -2.78 -11.49
CA ALA A 322 -10.62 -2.25 -12.78
C ALA A 322 -9.42 -1.77 -13.63
N ARG A 323 -8.43 -1.09 -13.01
CA ARG A 323 -7.20 -0.67 -13.69
C ARG A 323 -6.33 -1.84 -14.11
N ALA A 324 -6.19 -2.86 -13.24
CA ALA A 324 -5.47 -4.08 -13.58
C ALA A 324 -6.15 -4.85 -14.73
N ALA A 325 -7.48 -4.95 -14.74
CA ALA A 325 -8.22 -5.56 -15.84
C ALA A 325 -8.04 -4.77 -17.15
N ALA A 326 -8.14 -3.44 -17.11
CA ALA A 326 -7.91 -2.59 -18.26
C ALA A 326 -6.49 -2.69 -18.82
N SER A 327 -5.50 -3.03 -17.99
CA SER A 327 -4.13 -3.28 -18.43
C SER A 327 -3.98 -4.57 -19.25
N GLY A 328 -4.96 -5.49 -19.22
CA GLY A 328 -4.93 -6.79 -19.88
C GLY A 328 -4.17 -7.89 -19.13
N ALA A 329 -3.69 -7.62 -17.91
CA ALA A 329 -2.92 -8.57 -17.09
C ALA A 329 -3.76 -9.25 -16.00
N SER A 330 -5.07 -8.99 -15.92
CA SER A 330 -5.91 -9.57 -14.88
C SER A 330 -7.35 -9.80 -15.32
N ILE A 331 -8.03 -10.67 -14.58
CA ILE A 331 -9.48 -10.91 -14.65
C ILE A 331 -10.08 -10.48 -13.32
N THR A 332 -11.17 -9.70 -13.36
CA THR A 332 -11.93 -9.32 -12.15
C THR A 332 -13.19 -10.18 -12.07
N VAL A 333 -13.45 -10.71 -10.89
CA VAL A 333 -14.66 -11.49 -10.58
C VAL A 333 -15.46 -10.82 -9.47
N ASP A 334 -16.74 -11.14 -9.37
CA ASP A 334 -17.69 -10.57 -8.39
C ASP A 334 -18.04 -11.55 -7.26
N SER A 335 -17.57 -12.80 -7.34
CA SER A 335 -17.88 -13.85 -6.37
C SER A 335 -16.82 -14.95 -6.37
N ALA A 336 -16.76 -15.74 -5.30
CA ALA A 336 -15.90 -16.92 -5.22
C ALA A 336 -16.16 -17.92 -6.34
N ALA A 337 -17.41 -18.05 -6.79
CA ALA A 337 -17.79 -18.97 -7.89
C ALA A 337 -17.15 -18.58 -9.24
N GLY A 338 -16.82 -17.30 -9.43
CA GLY A 338 -16.14 -16.81 -10.62
C GLY A 338 -14.64 -17.15 -10.66
N ILE A 339 -14.03 -17.55 -9.54
CA ILE A 339 -12.57 -17.73 -9.44
C ILE A 339 -12.10 -18.94 -10.25
N THR A 340 -12.74 -20.12 -10.10
CA THR A 340 -12.34 -21.34 -10.82
C THR A 340 -12.28 -21.14 -12.32
N PRO A 341 -13.35 -20.65 -13.00
CA PRO A 341 -13.30 -20.41 -14.44
C PRO A 341 -12.30 -19.31 -14.83
N ALA A 342 -12.14 -18.25 -14.02
CA ALA A 342 -11.17 -17.18 -14.29
C ALA A 342 -9.73 -17.68 -14.22
N VAL A 343 -9.38 -18.53 -13.25
CA VAL A 343 -8.05 -19.17 -13.17
C VAL A 343 -7.80 -20.06 -14.39
N ALA A 344 -8.79 -20.85 -14.80
CA ALA A 344 -8.68 -21.71 -15.98
C ALA A 344 -8.49 -20.87 -17.27
N GLU A 345 -9.25 -19.79 -17.43
CA GLU A 345 -9.11 -18.84 -18.55
C GLU A 345 -7.71 -18.21 -18.57
N LEU A 346 -7.26 -17.69 -17.44
CA LEU A 346 -5.98 -17.02 -17.32
C LEU A 346 -4.80 -17.95 -17.66
N LEU A 347 -4.86 -19.21 -17.23
CA LEU A 347 -3.84 -20.22 -17.55
C LEU A 347 -3.95 -20.74 -18.99
N GLY A 348 -5.16 -20.79 -19.54
CA GLY A 348 -5.42 -21.23 -20.91
C GLY A 348 -5.03 -20.21 -22.00
N HIS A 349 -4.90 -18.94 -21.63
CA HIS A 349 -4.61 -17.84 -22.55
C HIS A 349 -3.31 -17.13 -22.16
N GLY A 350 -2.21 -17.42 -22.87
CA GLY A 350 -0.89 -16.84 -22.60
C GLY A 350 -0.84 -15.30 -22.63
N ALA A 351 -1.80 -14.66 -23.31
CA ALA A 351 -1.86 -13.21 -23.47
C ALA A 351 -1.86 -12.42 -22.12
N TYR A 352 -2.49 -12.95 -21.08
CA TYR A 352 -2.46 -12.31 -19.75
C TYR A 352 -1.04 -12.30 -19.15
N ARG A 353 -0.31 -13.40 -19.29
CA ARG A 353 1.07 -13.52 -18.84
C ARG A 353 2.00 -12.64 -19.66
N ASP A 354 1.87 -12.67 -20.98
CA ASP A 354 2.69 -11.85 -21.89
C ASP A 354 2.50 -10.38 -21.53
N ARG A 355 1.26 -9.95 -21.30
CA ARG A 355 0.95 -8.59 -20.91
C ARG A 355 1.52 -8.21 -19.55
N ALA A 356 1.44 -9.10 -18.57
CA ALA A 356 2.06 -8.89 -17.24
C ALA A 356 3.58 -8.75 -17.36
N GLN A 357 4.23 -9.55 -18.21
CA GLN A 357 5.68 -9.47 -18.46
C GLN A 357 6.08 -8.17 -19.17
N ASP A 358 5.30 -7.70 -20.15
CA ASP A 358 5.50 -6.40 -20.79
C ASP A 358 5.48 -5.25 -19.76
N ILE A 359 4.48 -5.28 -18.86
CA ILE A 359 4.35 -4.29 -17.78
C ILE A 359 5.53 -4.39 -16.82
N ALA A 360 5.97 -5.58 -16.45
CA ALA A 360 7.17 -5.77 -15.62
C ALA A 360 8.42 -5.17 -16.29
N GLY A 361 8.56 -5.37 -17.60
CA GLY A 361 9.63 -4.76 -18.40
C GLY A 361 9.60 -3.24 -18.37
N ASP A 362 8.42 -2.62 -18.38
CA ASP A 362 8.28 -1.15 -18.27
C ASP A 362 8.56 -0.68 -16.83
N ILE A 363 8.07 -1.39 -15.83
CA ILE A 363 8.38 -1.11 -14.41
C ILE A 363 9.89 -1.14 -14.16
N ALA A 364 10.61 -2.11 -14.75
CA ALA A 364 12.05 -2.24 -14.57
C ALA A 364 12.85 -1.04 -15.11
N LYS A 365 12.29 -0.29 -16.05
CA LYS A 365 12.91 0.93 -16.63
C LYS A 365 12.70 2.16 -15.76
N LEU A 366 11.76 2.15 -14.80
CA LEU A 366 11.50 3.28 -13.92
C LEU A 366 12.71 3.56 -13.00
N PRO A 367 12.94 4.83 -12.63
CA PRO A 367 14.03 5.21 -11.73
C PRO A 367 13.93 4.47 -10.39
N PRO A 368 15.00 3.87 -9.88
CA PRO A 368 15.00 3.28 -8.57
C PRO A 368 14.85 4.34 -7.46
N ALA A 369 14.34 3.96 -6.30
CA ALA A 369 14.14 4.85 -5.16
C ALA A 369 15.40 5.67 -4.81
N ALA A 370 16.60 5.09 -4.94
CA ALA A 370 17.87 5.77 -4.66
C ALA A 370 18.10 6.99 -5.57
N THR A 371 17.75 6.88 -6.86
CA THR A 371 17.83 8.01 -7.81
C THR A 371 16.87 9.13 -7.40
N VAL A 372 15.62 8.76 -7.07
CA VAL A 372 14.59 9.74 -6.69
C VAL A 372 14.95 10.44 -5.37
N ILE A 373 15.47 9.71 -4.39
CA ILE A 373 15.97 10.30 -3.13
C ILE A 373 17.11 11.28 -3.42
N ALA A 374 18.09 10.91 -4.26
CA ALA A 374 19.18 11.82 -4.63
C ALA A 374 18.68 13.11 -5.30
N GLU A 375 17.64 13.00 -6.15
CA GLU A 375 17.02 14.17 -6.78
C GLU A 375 16.31 15.09 -5.78
N ILE A 376 15.46 14.56 -4.91
CA ILE A 376 14.66 15.38 -3.99
C ILE A 376 15.48 15.93 -2.80
N THR A 377 16.68 15.40 -2.56
CA THR A 377 17.60 15.89 -1.53
C THR A 377 18.69 16.80 -2.08
N ASN A 378 18.71 17.02 -3.41
CA ASN A 378 19.65 17.95 -4.03
C ASN A 378 19.03 19.36 -4.07
N PRO A 379 19.64 20.37 -3.41
CA PRO A 379 19.10 21.73 -3.38
C PRO A 379 19.14 22.47 -4.72
N GLN A 380 19.65 21.84 -5.78
CA GLN A 380 19.73 22.42 -7.14
C GLN A 380 18.74 21.80 -8.14
N SER A 381 17.86 20.90 -7.70
CA SER A 381 16.88 20.21 -8.56
C SER A 381 15.47 20.78 -8.45
#